data_223c085ee97afccce44d546492d301a6
#
_entry.id   223c085ee97afccce44d546492d301a6
#
_cell.length_a   1.000
_cell.length_b   1.000
_cell.length_c   1.000
_cell.angle_alpha   90.00
_cell.angle_beta   90.00
_cell.angle_gamma   90.00
#
_symmetry.space_group_name_H-M   'P 1'
#
loop_
_entity.id
_entity.type
_entity.pdbx_description
1 polymer ?
#
loop_
_entity_poly.entity_id
_entity_poly.type
_entity_poly.pdbx_seq_one_letter_code
_entity_poly.pdbx_strand_id
1 'polypeptide(L)'
;IAPFMKSYKQPFLAQLRVKKRELPKNAVETWNVIGLIEGNDPLLKNEYIVLGAHYDHLGMGGGPSSKSDKIGIHHGADDNASGTSALLEIGEMLMAHKTELKRSVLLVAFGAEEQGLLGSKYFVDNPVVALSQIKLMINMDMVGRLNDAKQVYMGGAGTFPGGVELMKDLGPPLGLSPVVHAGSVGGSDHVSFYKKNISVLGIHTGGHSQYHTPEDKVELINFEGQKQVCQYIFNAIMKVGSTPYDMKFNPQGD
;
A
#
# COMPACT_ATOMS: atom_id res chain seq x y z
N ILE A 1 -4.80 9.56 25.92
CA ILE A 1 -4.38 9.48 24.49
C ILE A 1 -3.62 10.75 24.04
N ALA A 2 -3.65 11.82 24.82
CA ALA A 2 -3.08 13.10 24.42
C ALA A 2 -1.53 13.26 24.38
N PRO A 3 -0.67 12.45 25.02
CA PRO A 3 0.76 12.77 25.05
C PRO A 3 1.56 12.35 23.79
N PHE A 4 0.99 11.62 22.84
CA PHE A 4 1.74 11.10 21.69
C PHE A 4 1.39 11.72 20.34
N MET A 5 0.41 12.61 20.27
CA MET A 5 0.14 13.36 19.04
C MET A 5 1.04 14.60 18.95
N LYS A 6 2.26 14.42 18.48
CA LYS A 6 3.08 15.56 18.02
C LYS A 6 2.76 15.80 16.55
N SER A 7 2.29 17.02 16.23
CA SER A 7 2.24 17.47 14.82
C SER A 7 3.66 17.62 14.32
N TYR A 8 4.03 16.79 13.35
CA TYR A 8 5.30 16.93 12.64
C TYR A 8 5.08 17.74 11.38
N LYS A 9 5.86 18.80 11.18
CA LYS A 9 6.03 19.39 9.84
C LYS A 9 6.89 18.43 9.04
N GLN A 10 6.25 17.64 8.18
CA GLN A 10 6.96 16.79 7.25
C GLN A 10 7.61 17.64 6.15
N PRO A 11 8.87 17.38 5.76
CA PRO A 11 9.59 18.17 4.76
C PRO A 11 9.23 17.77 3.32
N PHE A 12 8.02 17.27 3.04
CA PHE A 12 7.58 16.94 1.69
C PHE A 12 6.48 17.89 1.21
N LEU A 13 6.52 18.21 -0.09
CA LEU A 13 5.49 18.99 -0.77
C LEU A 13 4.29 18.08 -1.06
N ALA A 14 3.19 18.30 -0.36
CA ALA A 14 1.90 17.76 -0.76
C ALA A 14 1.24 18.73 -1.76
N GLN A 15 1.00 18.27 -3.00
CA GLN A 15 0.17 19.01 -3.96
C GLN A 15 -1.25 18.48 -3.90
N LEU A 16 -2.16 19.26 -3.32
CA LEU A 16 -3.58 19.01 -3.37
C LEU A 16 -4.17 19.64 -4.64
N ARG A 17 -4.58 18.86 -5.64
CA ARG A 17 -5.37 19.33 -6.77
C ARG A 17 -6.85 19.09 -6.50
N VAL A 18 -7.58 20.15 -6.19
CA VAL A 18 -9.04 20.12 -6.08
C VAL A 18 -9.66 20.56 -7.40
N LYS A 19 -10.35 19.63 -8.09
CA LYS A 19 -11.27 19.99 -9.19
C LYS A 19 -12.68 20.08 -8.61
N LYS A 20 -13.27 21.29 -8.60
CA LYS A 20 -14.67 21.47 -8.26
C LYS A 20 -15.53 20.81 -9.34
N ARG A 21 -16.32 19.81 -8.98
CA ARG A 21 -17.30 19.14 -9.83
C ARG A 21 -18.67 19.28 -9.14
N GLU A 22 -19.72 19.59 -9.92
CA GLU A 22 -21.07 19.47 -9.40
C GLU A 22 -21.40 17.99 -9.20
N LEU A 23 -21.68 17.61 -7.97
CA LEU A 23 -22.03 16.25 -7.61
C LEU A 23 -23.54 16.07 -7.55
N PRO A 24 -24.07 14.88 -7.86
CA PRO A 24 -25.45 14.52 -7.55
C PRO A 24 -25.78 14.79 -6.07
N LYS A 25 -27.03 15.16 -5.78
CA LYS A 25 -27.45 15.57 -4.42
C LYS A 25 -27.15 14.57 -3.29
N ASN A 26 -26.92 13.30 -3.62
CA ASN A 26 -26.65 12.21 -2.67
C ASN A 26 -25.24 11.62 -2.84
N ALA A 27 -24.32 12.29 -3.57
CA ALA A 27 -22.97 11.80 -3.72
C ALA A 27 -22.12 12.18 -2.49
N VAL A 28 -21.31 11.23 -2.04
CA VAL A 28 -20.27 11.45 -1.02
C VAL A 28 -18.94 11.58 -1.74
N GLU A 29 -18.19 12.64 -1.43
CA GLU A 29 -16.85 12.83 -1.96
C GLU A 29 -15.85 12.03 -1.13
N THR A 30 -14.91 11.38 -1.82
CA THR A 30 -13.69 10.82 -1.23
C THR A 30 -12.49 11.26 -2.06
N TRP A 31 -11.30 11.11 -1.50
CA TRP A 31 -10.06 11.62 -2.08
C TRP A 31 -9.00 10.53 -2.07
N ASN A 32 -8.12 10.56 -3.06
CA ASN A 32 -6.80 9.93 -2.93
C ASN A 32 -5.82 10.99 -2.43
N VAL A 33 -5.03 10.67 -1.43
CA VAL A 33 -3.97 11.56 -0.93
C VAL A 33 -2.65 11.07 -1.48
N ILE A 34 -1.89 11.96 -2.14
CA ILE A 34 -0.68 11.60 -2.86
C ILE A 34 0.50 12.41 -2.37
N GLY A 35 1.57 11.74 -1.97
CA GLY A 35 2.88 12.30 -1.67
C GLY A 35 3.91 11.87 -2.71
N LEU A 36 4.91 12.72 -2.98
CA LEU A 36 6.03 12.42 -3.89
C LEU A 36 7.36 12.51 -3.15
N ILE A 37 8.14 11.45 -3.25
CA ILE A 37 9.58 11.44 -2.91
C ILE A 37 10.34 11.37 -4.23
N GLU A 38 10.93 12.48 -4.66
CA GLU A 38 11.65 12.54 -5.94
C GLU A 38 13.00 11.83 -5.84
N GLY A 39 13.26 10.93 -6.80
CA GLY A 39 14.54 10.26 -6.97
C GLY A 39 15.65 11.21 -7.43
N ASN A 40 16.90 10.84 -7.24
CA ASN A 40 18.05 11.70 -7.51
C ASN A 40 18.79 11.40 -8.84
N ASP A 41 18.45 10.30 -9.53
CA ASP A 41 19.07 9.97 -10.81
C ASP A 41 18.42 10.76 -11.96
N PRO A 42 19.19 11.42 -12.83
CA PRO A 42 18.64 12.25 -13.91
C PRO A 42 17.70 11.53 -14.88
N LEU A 43 17.86 10.22 -15.06
CA LEU A 43 17.05 9.40 -15.97
C LEU A 43 15.97 8.64 -15.20
N LEU A 44 16.36 7.93 -14.13
CA LEU A 44 15.47 7.03 -13.39
C LEU A 44 14.47 7.77 -12.50
N LYS A 45 14.68 9.02 -12.14
CA LYS A 45 13.71 9.81 -11.36
C LYS A 45 12.35 10.00 -12.03
N ASN A 46 12.28 9.78 -13.36
CA ASN A 46 11.04 9.80 -14.12
C ASN A 46 10.35 8.42 -14.15
N GLU A 47 10.91 7.42 -13.50
CA GLU A 47 10.28 6.13 -13.24
C GLU A 47 9.77 6.10 -11.80
N TYR A 48 8.53 5.64 -11.61
CA TYR A 48 7.85 5.73 -10.33
C TYR A 48 7.56 4.34 -9.76
N ILE A 49 7.81 4.21 -8.46
CA ILE A 49 7.26 3.13 -7.63
C ILE A 49 6.08 3.72 -6.88
N VAL A 50 4.91 3.12 -6.96
CA VAL A 50 3.75 3.49 -6.15
C VAL A 50 3.75 2.62 -4.90
N LEU A 51 3.73 3.22 -3.72
CA LEU A 51 3.45 2.57 -2.46
C LEU A 51 2.06 3.01 -2.01
N GLY A 52 1.14 2.07 -1.86
CA GLY A 52 -0.26 2.35 -1.61
C GLY A 52 -0.85 1.58 -0.44
N ALA A 53 -1.86 2.19 0.17
CA ALA A 53 -2.78 1.60 1.13
C ALA A 53 -4.10 2.35 1.08
N HIS A 54 -5.24 1.68 1.29
CA HIS A 54 -6.49 2.41 1.45
C HIS A 54 -6.64 2.91 2.89
N TYR A 55 -7.35 4.03 3.05
CA TYR A 55 -7.55 4.67 4.36
C TYR A 55 -9.01 4.73 4.78
N ASP A 56 -9.93 4.31 3.92
CA ASP A 56 -11.33 4.13 4.25
C ASP A 56 -11.58 2.78 4.93
N HIS A 57 -12.71 2.66 5.60
CA HIS A 57 -13.25 1.42 6.13
C HIS A 57 -14.78 1.49 6.19
N LEU A 58 -15.44 0.52 6.83
CA LEU A 58 -16.89 0.31 6.79
C LEU A 58 -17.74 1.29 7.63
N GLY A 59 -17.09 2.22 8.37
CA GLY A 59 -17.80 3.23 9.17
C GLY A 59 -18.69 2.59 10.26
N MET A 60 -19.99 2.79 10.18
CA MET A 60 -20.96 2.24 11.15
C MET A 60 -21.39 0.79 10.82
N GLY A 61 -20.86 0.19 9.75
CA GLY A 61 -21.30 -1.13 9.31
C GLY A 61 -22.71 -1.13 8.73
N GLY A 62 -23.37 -2.29 8.76
CA GLY A 62 -24.72 -2.45 8.21
C GLY A 62 -24.81 -2.54 6.69
N GLY A 63 -23.69 -2.38 5.98
CA GLY A 63 -23.58 -2.61 4.55
C GLY A 63 -23.24 -4.06 4.21
N PRO A 64 -23.23 -4.43 2.92
CA PRO A 64 -23.02 -5.82 2.48
C PRO A 64 -21.61 -6.34 2.76
N SER A 65 -20.61 -5.45 2.94
CA SER A 65 -19.24 -5.84 3.28
C SER A 65 -19.04 -6.14 4.76
N SER A 66 -19.93 -5.67 5.65
CA SER A 66 -19.85 -5.99 7.09
C SER A 66 -20.13 -7.46 7.34
N LYS A 67 -19.31 -8.10 8.16
CA LYS A 67 -19.49 -9.47 8.66
C LYS A 67 -20.18 -9.50 10.04
N SER A 68 -20.66 -8.37 10.51
CA SER A 68 -21.38 -8.24 11.78
C SER A 68 -22.79 -7.71 11.55
N ASP A 69 -23.77 -8.32 12.22
CA ASP A 69 -25.14 -7.81 12.26
C ASP A 69 -25.30 -6.58 13.18
N LYS A 70 -24.26 -6.25 13.94
CA LYS A 70 -24.25 -5.10 14.84
C LYS A 70 -23.99 -3.81 14.07
N ILE A 71 -24.89 -2.84 14.21
CA ILE A 71 -24.64 -1.46 13.79
C ILE A 71 -23.74 -0.81 14.84
N GLY A 72 -22.57 -0.36 14.44
CA GLY A 72 -21.60 0.26 15.32
C GLY A 72 -20.30 0.59 14.59
N ILE A 73 -19.40 1.29 15.24
CA ILE A 73 -18.11 1.68 14.64
C ILE A 73 -17.31 0.41 14.31
N HIS A 74 -17.01 0.25 13.03
CA HIS A 74 -16.02 -0.70 12.53
C HIS A 74 -14.68 0.01 12.56
N HIS A 75 -13.79 -0.42 13.46
CA HIS A 75 -12.56 0.32 13.74
C HIS A 75 -11.52 0.21 12.63
N GLY A 76 -11.44 -0.94 11.92
CA GLY A 76 -10.52 -1.14 10.82
C GLY A 76 -9.06 -0.99 11.19
N ALA A 77 -8.66 -1.52 12.37
CA ALA A 77 -7.31 -1.32 12.86
C ALA A 77 -6.26 -2.06 12.01
N ASP A 78 -6.56 -3.29 11.60
CA ASP A 78 -5.74 -4.01 10.62
C ASP A 78 -6.19 -3.70 9.20
N ASP A 79 -7.47 -3.64 8.97
CA ASP A 79 -8.11 -3.33 7.68
C ASP A 79 -8.72 -1.90 7.66
N ASN A 80 -8.01 -0.80 7.28
CA ASN A 80 -6.61 -0.85 6.85
C ASN A 80 -5.80 0.30 7.47
N ALA A 81 -6.04 0.61 8.77
CA ALA A 81 -5.19 1.58 9.46
C ALA A 81 -3.74 1.07 9.60
N SER A 82 -3.53 -0.28 9.62
CA SER A 82 -2.20 -0.86 9.61
C SER A 82 -1.44 -0.52 8.31
N GLY A 83 -2.07 -0.67 7.15
CA GLY A 83 -1.46 -0.30 5.87
C GLY A 83 -1.23 1.21 5.74
N THR A 84 -2.20 2.02 6.19
CA THR A 84 -2.08 3.49 6.14
C THR A 84 -0.96 3.99 7.07
N SER A 85 -0.82 3.45 8.27
CA SER A 85 0.28 3.81 9.17
C SER A 85 1.64 3.33 8.62
N ALA A 86 1.68 2.11 8.04
CA ALA A 86 2.89 1.62 7.36
C ALA A 86 3.30 2.52 6.19
N LEU A 87 2.34 3.07 5.43
CA LEU A 87 2.59 4.02 4.34
C LEU A 87 3.32 5.27 4.85
N LEU A 88 2.92 5.79 6.01
CA LEU A 88 3.54 6.97 6.62
C LEU A 88 4.95 6.65 7.14
N GLU A 89 5.11 5.55 7.89
CA GLU A 89 6.39 5.14 8.45
C GLU A 89 7.43 4.83 7.36
N ILE A 90 7.03 4.06 6.33
CA ILE A 90 7.92 3.77 5.20
C ILE A 90 8.25 5.06 4.43
N GLY A 91 7.29 5.96 4.27
CA GLY A 91 7.50 7.28 3.67
C GLY A 91 8.56 8.10 4.42
N GLU A 92 8.54 8.09 5.75
CA GLU A 92 9.55 8.73 6.59
C GLU A 92 10.93 8.07 6.43
N MET A 93 10.98 6.73 6.45
CA MET A 93 12.22 5.97 6.20
C MET A 93 12.81 6.29 4.83
N LEU A 94 11.99 6.35 3.77
CA LEU A 94 12.42 6.69 2.42
C LEU A 94 12.93 8.14 2.32
N MET A 95 12.31 9.07 3.03
CA MET A 95 12.80 10.46 3.11
C MET A 95 14.16 10.54 3.78
N ALA A 96 14.41 9.77 4.82
CA ALA A 96 15.72 9.70 5.49
C ALA A 96 16.82 9.14 4.55
N HIS A 97 16.45 8.25 3.60
CA HIS A 97 17.34 7.62 2.62
C HIS A 97 17.20 8.20 1.19
N LYS A 98 16.59 9.37 1.07
CA LYS A 98 16.28 10.00 -0.22
C LYS A 98 17.47 10.10 -1.17
N THR A 99 18.67 10.35 -0.64
CA THR A 99 19.90 10.46 -1.46
C THR A 99 20.35 9.15 -2.12
N GLU A 100 19.82 8.02 -1.67
CA GLU A 100 20.09 6.69 -2.21
C GLU A 100 19.05 6.26 -3.26
N LEU A 101 17.89 6.91 -3.30
CA LEU A 101 16.82 6.61 -4.25
C LEU A 101 17.14 7.20 -5.63
N LYS A 102 17.19 6.36 -6.65
CA LYS A 102 17.31 6.77 -8.05
C LYS A 102 15.94 7.01 -8.69
N ARG A 103 14.99 6.10 -8.47
CA ARG A 103 13.58 6.22 -8.89
C ARG A 103 12.79 7.04 -7.88
N SER A 104 11.76 7.71 -8.37
CA SER A 104 10.80 8.40 -7.52
C SER A 104 9.80 7.44 -6.90
N VAL A 105 9.29 7.80 -5.71
CA VAL A 105 8.25 7.04 -5.03
C VAL A 105 7.01 7.91 -4.86
N LEU A 106 5.85 7.42 -5.32
CA LEU A 106 4.55 7.99 -5.03
C LEU A 106 3.94 7.24 -3.85
N LEU A 107 3.70 7.95 -2.76
CA LEU A 107 2.94 7.47 -1.61
C LEU A 107 1.47 7.77 -1.87
N VAL A 108 0.59 6.79 -1.88
CA VAL A 108 -0.82 6.99 -2.21
C VAL A 108 -1.71 6.34 -1.16
N ALA A 109 -2.46 7.17 -0.42
CA ALA A 109 -3.57 6.69 0.39
C ALA A 109 -4.84 6.72 -0.47
N PHE A 110 -5.40 5.54 -0.76
CA PHE A 110 -6.59 5.40 -1.59
C PHE A 110 -7.86 5.55 -0.77
N GLY A 111 -8.86 6.24 -1.31
CA GLY A 111 -10.19 6.33 -0.72
C GLY A 111 -11.17 5.39 -1.42
N ALA A 112 -12.20 4.94 -0.67
CA ALA A 112 -13.29 4.10 -1.16
C ALA A 112 -12.82 2.77 -1.82
N GLU A 113 -11.84 2.11 -1.21
CA GLU A 113 -11.47 0.73 -1.53
C GLU A 113 -12.62 -0.22 -1.25
N GLU A 114 -13.22 -0.10 -0.07
CA GLU A 114 -14.34 -0.89 0.45
C GLU A 114 -15.62 -0.77 -0.38
N GLN A 115 -15.70 0.25 -1.21
CA GLN A 115 -16.78 0.48 -2.18
C GLN A 115 -16.45 -0.07 -3.57
N GLY A 116 -15.46 -0.95 -3.68
CA GLY A 116 -15.04 -1.63 -4.90
C GLY A 116 -13.89 -0.97 -5.63
N LEU A 117 -12.82 -0.64 -4.92
CA LEU A 117 -11.56 -0.11 -5.45
C LEU A 117 -11.71 1.25 -6.17
N LEU A 118 -12.64 2.10 -5.72
CA LEU A 118 -12.98 3.31 -6.49
C LEU A 118 -11.80 4.28 -6.57
N GLY A 119 -11.03 4.43 -5.47
CA GLY A 119 -9.87 5.32 -5.43
C GLY A 119 -8.76 4.90 -6.37
N SER A 120 -8.35 3.62 -6.34
CA SER A 120 -7.30 3.12 -7.23
C SER A 120 -7.74 3.08 -8.70
N LYS A 121 -9.00 2.75 -8.98
CA LYS A 121 -9.57 2.86 -10.33
C LYS A 121 -9.51 4.30 -10.85
N TYR A 122 -9.92 5.26 -10.01
CA TYR A 122 -9.85 6.67 -10.37
C TYR A 122 -8.40 7.11 -10.64
N PHE A 123 -7.46 6.67 -9.80
CA PHE A 123 -6.04 6.99 -9.96
C PHE A 123 -5.50 6.51 -11.32
N VAL A 124 -5.75 5.25 -11.70
CA VAL A 124 -5.22 4.72 -12.97
C VAL A 124 -5.96 5.25 -14.20
N ASP A 125 -7.17 5.75 -14.05
CA ASP A 125 -7.92 6.41 -15.13
C ASP A 125 -7.64 7.91 -15.24
N ASN A 126 -7.14 8.54 -14.16
CA ASN A 126 -6.77 9.96 -14.07
C ASN A 126 -5.39 10.11 -13.41
N PRO A 127 -4.33 9.52 -13.97
CA PRO A 127 -3.04 9.43 -13.29
C PRO A 127 -2.34 10.79 -13.20
N VAL A 128 -1.61 11.00 -12.08
CA VAL A 128 -0.81 12.23 -11.86
C VAL A 128 0.52 12.23 -12.62
N VAL A 129 0.95 11.06 -13.09
CA VAL A 129 2.11 10.83 -13.95
C VAL A 129 1.70 9.85 -15.07
N ALA A 130 2.42 9.79 -16.17
CA ALA A 130 2.09 8.83 -17.22
C ALA A 130 2.16 7.38 -16.68
N LEU A 131 1.15 6.54 -16.97
CA LEU A 131 1.11 5.15 -16.49
C LEU A 131 2.35 4.35 -16.91
N SER A 132 2.91 4.63 -18.09
CA SER A 132 4.13 4.00 -18.60
C SER A 132 5.38 4.28 -17.75
N GLN A 133 5.33 5.35 -16.96
CA GLN A 133 6.40 5.71 -16.02
C GLN A 133 6.27 4.98 -14.68
N ILE A 134 5.09 4.44 -14.34
CA ILE A 134 4.90 3.64 -13.14
C ILE A 134 5.41 2.22 -13.43
N LYS A 135 6.45 1.81 -12.69
CA LYS A 135 7.13 0.53 -12.91
C LYS A 135 6.67 -0.57 -11.97
N LEU A 136 6.28 -0.20 -10.75
CA LEU A 136 5.81 -1.13 -9.74
C LEU A 136 4.78 -0.43 -8.85
N MET A 137 3.73 -1.14 -8.47
CA MET A 137 2.81 -0.73 -7.39
C MET A 137 2.87 -1.77 -6.27
N ILE A 138 3.24 -1.33 -5.08
CA ILE A 138 3.24 -2.13 -3.85
C ILE A 138 2.04 -1.69 -3.03
N ASN A 139 1.13 -2.62 -2.78
CA ASN A 139 -0.07 -2.41 -1.97
C ASN A 139 0.09 -3.06 -0.61
N MET A 140 -0.28 -2.33 0.42
CA MET A 140 -0.31 -2.80 1.80
C MET A 140 -1.75 -2.82 2.29
N ASP A 141 -2.22 -4.01 2.62
CA ASP A 141 -3.58 -4.21 3.09
C ASP A 141 -3.59 -5.30 4.16
N MET A 142 -3.93 -4.94 5.40
CA MET A 142 -3.86 -5.82 6.57
C MET A 142 -2.43 -6.29 6.88
N VAL A 143 -1.55 -5.37 7.23
CA VAL A 143 -0.12 -5.65 7.52
C VAL A 143 0.23 -5.59 9.01
N GLY A 144 -0.75 -5.47 9.89
CA GLY A 144 -0.57 -5.29 11.33
C GLY A 144 -0.70 -6.57 12.19
N ARG A 145 -1.04 -7.72 11.60
CA ARG A 145 -1.33 -8.95 12.36
C ARG A 145 -0.33 -10.08 12.06
N LEU A 146 0.97 -9.74 11.98
CA LEU A 146 2.01 -10.74 11.78
C LEU A 146 1.91 -11.87 12.82
N ASN A 147 1.74 -13.11 12.35
CA ASN A 147 1.54 -14.30 13.17
C ASN A 147 2.85 -14.82 13.80
N ASP A 148 2.76 -15.82 14.69
CA ASP A 148 3.92 -16.42 15.35
C ASP A 148 4.87 -17.11 14.36
N ALA A 149 4.36 -17.63 13.24
CA ALA A 149 5.16 -18.20 12.17
C ALA A 149 5.88 -17.15 11.31
N LYS A 150 5.69 -15.85 11.63
CA LYS A 150 6.30 -14.70 10.95
C LYS A 150 6.01 -14.66 9.45
N GLN A 151 4.84 -15.15 9.03
CA GLN A 151 4.46 -15.23 7.64
C GLN A 151 3.97 -13.88 7.11
N VAL A 152 4.59 -13.44 6.01
CA VAL A 152 4.12 -12.32 5.19
C VAL A 152 3.72 -12.86 3.84
N TYR A 153 2.47 -12.67 3.48
CA TYR A 153 1.89 -13.18 2.24
C TYR A 153 1.93 -12.11 1.16
N MET A 154 2.18 -12.50 -0.07
CA MET A 154 2.10 -11.59 -1.20
C MET A 154 1.73 -12.29 -2.49
N GLY A 155 0.99 -11.56 -3.33
CA GLY A 155 0.68 -11.92 -4.70
C GLY A 155 1.30 -10.94 -5.69
N GLY A 156 1.44 -11.38 -6.94
CA GLY A 156 1.93 -10.55 -8.04
C GLY A 156 3.46 -10.46 -8.17
N ALA A 157 4.22 -11.20 -7.34
CA ALA A 157 5.69 -11.13 -7.35
C ALA A 157 6.32 -11.54 -8.70
N GLY A 158 5.65 -12.38 -9.48
CA GLY A 158 6.11 -12.75 -10.84
C GLY A 158 5.72 -11.74 -11.92
N THR A 159 5.02 -10.65 -11.58
CA THR A 159 4.64 -9.62 -12.56
C THR A 159 5.82 -8.76 -13.03
N PHE A 160 7.00 -8.97 -12.46
CA PHE A 160 8.28 -8.38 -12.90
C PHE A 160 9.42 -9.37 -12.72
N PRO A 161 10.49 -9.30 -13.55
CA PRO A 161 11.58 -10.24 -13.52
C PRO A 161 12.29 -10.31 -12.17
N GLY A 162 12.51 -11.53 -11.65
CA GLY A 162 13.22 -11.75 -10.39
C GLY A 162 12.47 -11.32 -9.13
N GLY A 163 11.20 -10.92 -9.24
CA GLY A 163 10.42 -10.43 -8.10
C GLY A 163 10.14 -11.51 -7.05
N VAL A 164 9.93 -12.75 -7.48
CA VAL A 164 9.72 -13.88 -6.56
C VAL A 164 10.95 -14.13 -5.70
N GLU A 165 12.14 -14.20 -6.32
CA GLU A 165 13.42 -14.38 -5.64
C GLU A 165 13.72 -13.21 -4.72
N LEU A 166 13.56 -11.98 -5.22
CA LEU A 166 13.76 -10.76 -4.44
C LEU A 166 12.96 -10.81 -3.14
N MET A 167 11.66 -11.10 -3.24
CA MET A 167 10.79 -11.08 -2.07
C MET A 167 11.07 -12.25 -1.12
N LYS A 168 11.48 -13.42 -1.63
CA LYS A 168 11.91 -14.54 -0.78
C LYS A 168 13.20 -14.23 -0.03
N ASP A 169 14.17 -13.59 -0.67
CA ASP A 169 15.51 -13.36 -0.09
C ASP A 169 15.53 -12.25 0.95
N LEU A 170 14.65 -11.27 0.85
CA LEU A 170 14.60 -10.12 1.77
C LEU A 170 14.00 -10.46 3.15
N GLY A 171 13.22 -11.52 3.27
CA GLY A 171 12.52 -11.86 4.53
C GLY A 171 13.41 -12.46 5.62
N PRO A 172 14.17 -13.55 5.33
CA PRO A 172 14.91 -14.27 6.36
C PRO A 172 15.88 -13.42 7.18
N PRO A 173 16.60 -12.43 6.62
CA PRO A 173 17.44 -11.53 7.41
C PRO A 173 16.70 -10.71 8.47
N LEU A 174 15.38 -10.52 8.28
CA LEU A 174 14.48 -9.83 9.21
C LEU A 174 13.71 -10.79 10.13
N GLY A 175 13.99 -12.09 10.05
CA GLY A 175 13.26 -13.12 10.79
C GLY A 175 11.85 -13.35 10.26
N LEU A 176 11.57 -12.97 9.00
CA LEU A 176 10.29 -13.18 8.35
C LEU A 176 10.29 -14.45 7.48
N SER A 177 9.12 -15.03 7.31
CA SER A 177 8.85 -16.20 6.46
C SER A 177 7.94 -15.79 5.29
N PRO A 178 8.47 -15.22 4.19
CA PRO A 178 7.64 -14.77 3.07
C PRO A 178 6.94 -15.94 2.36
N VAL A 179 5.65 -15.80 2.15
CA VAL A 179 4.82 -16.70 1.32
C VAL A 179 4.55 -15.97 0.02
N VAL A 180 5.38 -16.25 -0.99
CA VAL A 180 5.43 -15.49 -2.24
C VAL A 180 4.73 -16.25 -3.35
N HIS A 181 3.70 -15.64 -3.93
CA HIS A 181 3.00 -16.11 -5.10
C HIS A 181 3.38 -15.26 -6.31
N ALA A 182 3.78 -15.93 -7.40
CA ALA A 182 4.13 -15.28 -8.65
C ALA A 182 2.93 -14.52 -9.25
N GLY A 183 1.80 -15.21 -9.35
CA GLY A 183 0.48 -14.66 -9.72
C GLY A 183 -0.32 -14.25 -8.49
N SER A 184 -1.57 -14.64 -8.43
CA SER A 184 -2.49 -14.34 -7.32
C SER A 184 -2.75 -12.83 -7.15
N VAL A 185 -3.00 -12.14 -8.25
CA VAL A 185 -3.33 -10.71 -8.23
C VAL A 185 -4.82 -10.55 -7.97
N GLY A 186 -5.18 -10.19 -6.75
CA GLY A 186 -6.58 -9.99 -6.39
C GLY A 186 -6.75 -9.40 -4.98
N GLY A 187 -7.95 -8.93 -4.69
CA GLY A 187 -8.39 -8.60 -3.34
C GLY A 187 -8.24 -7.16 -2.90
N SER A 188 -7.42 -6.30 -3.54
CA SER A 188 -7.25 -4.90 -3.12
C SER A 188 -6.76 -3.99 -4.25
N ASP A 189 -6.34 -2.76 -3.95
CA ASP A 189 -6.06 -1.66 -4.89
C ASP A 189 -5.03 -1.97 -6.00
N HIS A 190 -4.09 -2.88 -5.76
CA HIS A 190 -3.09 -3.30 -6.76
C HIS A 190 -3.72 -3.91 -8.03
N VAL A 191 -4.95 -4.44 -7.93
CA VAL A 191 -5.71 -4.98 -9.07
C VAL A 191 -5.94 -3.92 -10.14
N SER A 192 -6.20 -2.68 -9.74
CA SER A 192 -6.43 -1.57 -10.66
C SER A 192 -5.20 -1.28 -11.52
N PHE A 193 -4.01 -1.38 -10.95
CA PHE A 193 -2.73 -1.19 -11.64
C PHE A 193 -2.38 -2.38 -12.53
N TYR A 194 -2.57 -3.60 -12.03
CA TYR A 194 -2.35 -4.83 -12.82
C TYR A 194 -3.18 -4.82 -14.11
N LYS A 195 -4.44 -4.42 -14.05
CA LYS A 195 -5.32 -4.29 -15.23
C LYS A 195 -4.83 -3.26 -16.26
N LYS A 196 -3.89 -2.37 -15.89
CA LYS A 196 -3.22 -1.42 -16.77
C LYS A 196 -1.82 -1.89 -17.20
N ASN A 197 -1.50 -3.17 -17.02
CA ASN A 197 -0.19 -3.77 -17.32
C ASN A 197 0.96 -3.14 -16.52
N ILE A 198 0.73 -2.83 -15.26
CA ILE A 198 1.73 -2.35 -14.32
C ILE A 198 2.05 -3.51 -13.37
N SER A 199 3.34 -3.74 -13.11
CA SER A 199 3.79 -4.75 -12.15
C SER A 199 3.30 -4.42 -10.74
N VAL A 200 2.94 -5.45 -9.98
CA VAL A 200 2.32 -5.25 -8.67
C VAL A 200 2.84 -6.23 -7.62
N LEU A 201 2.76 -5.79 -6.36
CA LEU A 201 2.86 -6.62 -5.16
C LEU A 201 1.68 -6.29 -4.26
N GLY A 202 0.84 -7.26 -3.93
CA GLY A 202 -0.19 -7.13 -2.90
C GLY A 202 0.29 -7.83 -1.63
N ILE A 203 0.56 -7.10 -0.55
CA ILE A 203 1.20 -7.59 0.67
C ILE A 203 0.24 -7.53 1.84
N HIS A 204 0.16 -8.64 2.62
CA HIS A 204 -0.64 -8.74 3.84
C HIS A 204 -0.04 -9.74 4.86
N THR A 205 -0.53 -9.73 6.09
CA THR A 205 -0.09 -10.67 7.15
C THR A 205 -1.06 -11.81 7.40
N GLY A 206 -2.07 -11.96 6.56
CA GLY A 206 -3.10 -13.00 6.63
C GLY A 206 -4.46 -12.47 7.09
N GLY A 207 -5.49 -13.30 6.90
CA GLY A 207 -6.84 -13.01 7.38
C GLY A 207 -7.04 -13.41 8.84
N HIS A 208 -8.02 -12.78 9.51
CA HIS A 208 -8.40 -13.08 10.89
C HIS A 208 -9.91 -12.98 11.10
N SER A 209 -10.43 -13.51 12.19
CA SER A 209 -11.86 -13.57 12.47
C SER A 209 -12.51 -12.21 12.72
N GLN A 210 -11.74 -11.18 13.05
CA GLN A 210 -12.22 -9.83 13.28
C GLN A 210 -12.36 -8.99 12.00
N TYR A 211 -11.88 -9.50 10.84
CA TYR A 211 -11.97 -8.84 9.56
C TYR A 211 -13.42 -8.42 9.22
N HIS A 212 -13.64 -7.16 8.90
CA HIS A 212 -14.94 -6.55 8.60
C HIS A 212 -15.94 -6.60 9.77
N THR A 213 -15.43 -6.57 11.01
CA THR A 213 -16.26 -6.48 12.21
C THR A 213 -15.83 -5.31 13.10
N PRO A 214 -16.69 -4.87 14.06
CA PRO A 214 -16.29 -3.86 15.06
C PRO A 214 -15.12 -4.29 15.96
N GLU A 215 -14.76 -5.55 15.93
CA GLU A 215 -13.73 -6.12 16.80
C GLU A 215 -12.30 -6.05 16.18
N ASP A 216 -12.16 -5.52 14.97
CA ASP A 216 -10.83 -5.21 14.41
C ASP A 216 -10.26 -3.95 15.05
N LYS A 217 -9.67 -4.11 16.22
CA LYS A 217 -9.24 -3.05 17.13
C LYS A 217 -7.74 -2.99 17.28
N VAL A 218 -7.25 -1.80 17.66
CA VAL A 218 -5.83 -1.50 17.79
C VAL A 218 -5.09 -2.38 18.82
N GLU A 219 -5.80 -2.85 19.84
CA GLU A 219 -5.22 -3.74 20.87
C GLU A 219 -4.79 -5.11 20.32
N LEU A 220 -5.26 -5.45 19.12
CA LEU A 220 -4.94 -6.69 18.43
C LEU A 220 -3.79 -6.56 17.45
N ILE A 221 -3.26 -5.37 17.24
CA ILE A 221 -2.13 -5.13 16.35
C ILE A 221 -0.83 -5.61 16.98
N ASN A 222 -0.07 -6.37 16.21
CA ASN A 222 1.31 -6.75 16.54
C ASN A 222 2.27 -5.66 16.04
N PHE A 223 2.48 -4.61 16.82
CA PHE A 223 3.30 -3.46 16.43
C PHE A 223 4.75 -3.82 16.09
N GLU A 224 5.37 -4.74 16.85
CA GLU A 224 6.73 -5.21 16.57
C GLU A 224 6.77 -6.01 15.25
N GLY A 225 5.75 -6.83 15.00
CA GLY A 225 5.59 -7.53 13.73
C GLY A 225 5.36 -6.57 12.56
N GLN A 226 4.52 -5.58 12.74
CA GLN A 226 4.26 -4.55 11.73
C GLN A 226 5.53 -3.77 11.38
N LYS A 227 6.35 -3.41 12.37
CA LYS A 227 7.66 -2.79 12.16
C LYS A 227 8.58 -3.67 11.30
N GLN A 228 8.61 -4.99 11.53
CA GLN A 228 9.37 -5.92 10.70
C GLN A 228 8.85 -5.91 9.24
N VAL A 229 7.53 -5.88 9.05
CA VAL A 229 6.90 -5.81 7.73
C VAL A 229 7.22 -4.47 7.04
N CYS A 230 7.16 -3.35 7.74
CA CYS A 230 7.58 -2.04 7.21
C CYS A 230 9.03 -2.06 6.73
N GLN A 231 9.96 -2.62 7.53
CA GLN A 231 11.36 -2.75 7.14
C GLN A 231 11.53 -3.65 5.91
N TYR A 232 10.76 -4.72 5.82
CA TYR A 232 10.78 -5.64 4.68
C TYR A 232 10.36 -4.92 3.37
N ILE A 233 9.25 -4.18 3.43
CA ILE A 233 8.74 -3.42 2.27
C ILE A 233 9.70 -2.28 1.90
N PHE A 234 10.24 -1.57 2.90
CA PHE A 234 11.27 -0.55 2.68
C PHE A 234 12.47 -1.12 1.95
N ASN A 235 12.99 -2.28 2.38
CA ASN A 235 14.14 -2.93 1.73
C ASN A 235 13.82 -3.32 0.28
N ALA A 236 12.59 -3.77 -0.01
CA ALA A 236 12.16 -4.06 -1.37
C ALA A 236 12.15 -2.79 -2.23
N ILE A 237 11.57 -1.69 -1.73
CA ILE A 237 11.55 -0.39 -2.43
C ILE A 237 12.98 0.10 -2.67
N MET A 238 13.85 0.06 -1.67
CA MET A 238 15.26 0.49 -1.81
C MET A 238 15.97 -0.35 -2.85
N LYS A 239 15.76 -1.66 -2.88
CA LYS A 239 16.39 -2.55 -3.87
C LYS A 239 15.99 -2.20 -5.30
N VAL A 240 14.70 -2.05 -5.58
CA VAL A 240 14.21 -1.73 -6.93
C VAL A 240 14.33 -0.23 -7.26
N GLY A 241 14.29 0.62 -6.25
CA GLY A 241 14.38 2.08 -6.39
C GLY A 241 15.77 2.63 -6.58
N SER A 242 16.81 1.96 -6.04
CA SER A 242 18.20 2.45 -6.03
C SER A 242 19.11 1.75 -7.04
N THR A 243 18.63 0.72 -7.74
CA THR A 243 19.40 -0.03 -8.72
C THR A 243 18.74 0.01 -10.10
N PRO A 244 19.47 -0.26 -11.20
CA PRO A 244 18.88 -0.41 -12.54
C PRO A 244 18.16 -1.76 -12.67
N TYR A 245 17.15 -1.99 -11.81
CA TYR A 245 16.36 -3.21 -11.79
C TYR A 245 15.45 -3.26 -13.04
N ASP A 246 15.38 -4.42 -13.70
CA ASP A 246 14.45 -4.64 -14.81
C ASP A 246 13.02 -4.75 -14.25
N MET A 247 12.16 -3.84 -14.67
CA MET A 247 10.76 -3.73 -14.23
C MET A 247 9.79 -4.01 -15.37
N LYS A 248 10.21 -4.82 -16.37
CA LYS A 248 9.33 -5.19 -17.48
C LYS A 248 8.13 -6.00 -16.97
N PHE A 249 6.93 -5.54 -17.30
CA PHE A 249 5.70 -6.22 -16.89
C PHE A 249 5.58 -7.62 -17.49
N ASN A 250 5.27 -8.60 -16.67
CA ASN A 250 4.95 -9.97 -17.04
C ASN A 250 3.52 -10.32 -16.60
N PRO A 251 2.54 -10.44 -17.52
CA PRO A 251 1.14 -10.67 -17.16
C PRO A 251 0.86 -12.07 -16.61
N GLN A 252 1.75 -13.02 -16.81
CA GLN A 252 1.55 -14.42 -16.37
C GLN A 252 2.04 -14.64 -14.92
N GLY A 253 2.92 -13.78 -14.42
CA GLY A 253 3.42 -13.85 -13.06
C GLY A 253 4.28 -15.09 -12.82
N ASP A 254 5.18 -15.41 -13.73
CA ASP A 254 6.09 -16.56 -13.64
C ASP A 254 7.31 -16.27 -12.78
#